data_2de73a56eb2f6717b2d17c099daea30b
#
_entry.id   2de73a56eb2f6717b2d17c099daea30b
#
_cell.length_a   1.000
_cell.length_b   1.000
_cell.length_c   1.000
_cell.angle_alpha   90.00
_cell.angle_beta   90.00
_cell.angle_gamma   90.00
#
_symmetry.space_group_name_H-M   'P 1'
#
loop_
_entity.id
_entity.type
_entity.pdbx_description
1 polymer ?
#
loop_
_entity_poly.entity_id
_entity_poly.type
_entity_poly.pdbx_seq_one_letter_code
_entity_poly.pdbx_strand_id
1 'polypeptide(L)'
;MTTSASTVTNKETLTLDFYFDPGCPWAWITSRWMHEVMAVRPVKINWRSYSLGMLNEGHDNPKFVDKRAMAKKALRMIEALIQEGRNDQIGQFYTEMGNRFHMMGIKASDQLMIDAAKAAGVDDKLDIAEDETWDASVRASLDEAKALVGVDTGTPVMSWSDKQHSIFGPVLSPAPTGEDAGRAFDAMVELVENPAFWELKRGRSSGPEFGNLDADCVIPE
;
A
#
# COMPACT_ATOMS: atom_id res chain seq x y z
N MET A 1 -31.16 -14.61 -37.57
CA MET A 1 -29.85 -14.80 -36.90
C MET A 1 -29.24 -13.42 -36.74
N THR A 2 -29.48 -12.80 -35.61
CA THR A 2 -28.95 -11.48 -35.26
C THR A 2 -27.78 -11.70 -34.30
N THR A 3 -26.57 -11.58 -34.81
CA THR A 3 -25.32 -11.54 -34.03
C THR A 3 -25.31 -10.27 -33.23
N SER A 4 -25.51 -10.39 -31.91
CA SER A 4 -25.26 -9.32 -30.95
C SER A 4 -23.78 -9.09 -30.91
N ALA A 5 -23.32 -7.97 -31.46
CA ALA A 5 -21.96 -7.48 -31.29
C ALA A 5 -21.80 -7.07 -29.81
N SER A 6 -20.95 -7.79 -29.11
CA SER A 6 -20.50 -7.43 -27.75
C SER A 6 -19.77 -6.09 -27.86
N THR A 7 -20.39 -5.01 -27.40
CA THR A 7 -19.75 -3.72 -27.22
C THR A 7 -18.71 -3.90 -26.11
N VAL A 8 -17.44 -3.95 -26.50
CA VAL A 8 -16.31 -3.77 -25.57
C VAL A 8 -16.41 -2.32 -25.09
N THR A 9 -17.06 -2.12 -23.98
CA THR A 9 -17.01 -0.84 -23.25
C THR A 9 -15.56 -0.68 -22.79
N ASN A 10 -14.89 0.31 -23.36
CA ASN A 10 -13.57 0.77 -22.92
C ASN A 10 -13.75 1.29 -21.48
N LYS A 11 -13.57 0.42 -20.49
CA LYS A 11 -13.72 0.79 -19.08
C LYS A 11 -12.55 1.75 -18.77
N GLU A 12 -12.86 2.99 -18.40
CA GLU A 12 -11.84 3.96 -18.01
C GLU A 12 -10.94 3.38 -16.93
N THR A 13 -9.65 3.70 -16.99
CA THR A 13 -8.69 3.22 -15.99
C THR A 13 -8.97 3.90 -14.65
N LEU A 14 -9.33 3.12 -13.65
CA LEU A 14 -9.52 3.61 -12.29
C LEU A 14 -8.17 3.88 -11.64
N THR A 15 -7.96 5.11 -11.16
CA THR A 15 -6.74 5.47 -10.43
C THR A 15 -7.03 5.58 -8.95
N LEU A 16 -6.23 4.89 -8.13
CA LEU A 16 -6.36 4.83 -6.68
C LEU A 16 -5.12 5.39 -6.00
N ASP A 17 -5.30 6.15 -4.94
CA ASP A 17 -4.25 6.42 -3.96
C ASP A 17 -4.24 5.31 -2.92
N PHE A 18 -3.09 4.69 -2.70
CA PHE A 18 -2.88 3.60 -1.76
C PHE A 18 -1.93 4.06 -0.65
N TYR A 19 -2.48 4.29 0.53
CA TYR A 19 -1.74 4.75 1.70
C TYR A 19 -1.21 3.55 2.48
N PHE A 20 0.11 3.50 2.69
CA PHE A 20 0.77 2.37 3.31
C PHE A 20 1.90 2.75 4.26
N ASP A 21 2.16 1.89 5.24
CA ASP A 21 3.37 1.87 6.06
C ASP A 21 4.20 0.64 5.67
N PRO A 22 5.47 0.78 5.26
CA PRO A 22 6.31 -0.36 4.86
C PRO A 22 6.46 -1.43 5.93
N GLY A 23 6.31 -1.08 7.20
CA GLY A 23 6.32 -2.02 8.32
C GLY A 23 4.98 -2.72 8.57
N CYS A 24 3.89 -2.38 7.86
CA CYS A 24 2.58 -2.98 8.09
C CYS A 24 2.38 -4.27 7.28
N PRO A 25 2.26 -5.45 7.91
CA PRO A 25 2.07 -6.70 7.16
C PRO A 25 0.72 -6.76 6.43
N TRP A 26 -0.31 -6.09 6.96
CA TRP A 26 -1.63 -6.06 6.33
C TRP A 26 -1.64 -5.21 5.07
N ALA A 27 -1.02 -4.02 5.12
CA ALA A 27 -0.84 -3.18 3.94
C ALA A 27 0.01 -3.90 2.88
N TRP A 28 1.04 -4.64 3.31
CA TRP A 28 1.85 -5.47 2.42
C TRP A 28 1.00 -6.49 1.66
N ILE A 29 0.22 -7.32 2.34
CA ILE A 29 -0.65 -8.33 1.71
C ILE A 29 -1.64 -7.67 0.76
N THR A 30 -2.27 -6.57 1.17
CA THR A 30 -3.23 -5.85 0.32
C THR A 30 -2.54 -5.24 -0.90
N SER A 31 -1.31 -4.76 -0.78
CA SER A 31 -0.56 -4.27 -1.94
C SER A 31 -0.26 -5.39 -2.94
N ARG A 32 0.03 -6.62 -2.48
CA ARG A 32 0.22 -7.79 -3.36
C ARG A 32 -1.07 -8.16 -4.06
N TRP A 33 -2.20 -8.16 -3.33
CA TRP A 33 -3.50 -8.31 -3.97
C TRP A 33 -3.75 -7.24 -5.05
N MET A 34 -3.38 -5.98 -4.81
CA MET A 34 -3.53 -4.91 -5.82
C MET A 34 -2.67 -5.14 -7.07
N HIS A 35 -1.48 -5.74 -6.95
CA HIS A 35 -0.69 -6.15 -8.12
C HIS A 35 -1.44 -7.20 -8.96
N GLU A 36 -2.07 -8.20 -8.32
CA GLU A 36 -2.92 -9.18 -9.00
C GLU A 36 -4.13 -8.52 -9.69
N VAL A 37 -4.75 -7.54 -9.01
CA VAL A 37 -5.86 -6.76 -9.59
C VAL A 37 -5.43 -6.00 -10.83
N MET A 38 -4.29 -5.30 -10.79
CA MET A 38 -3.76 -4.55 -11.93
C MET A 38 -3.46 -5.44 -13.15
N ALA A 39 -3.15 -6.71 -12.94
CA ALA A 39 -2.94 -7.66 -14.02
C ALA A 39 -4.23 -8.05 -14.75
N VAL A 40 -5.42 -7.90 -14.11
CA VAL A 40 -6.72 -8.38 -14.64
C VAL A 40 -7.80 -7.29 -14.72
N ARG A 41 -7.53 -6.10 -14.23
CA ARG A 41 -8.44 -4.92 -14.27
C ARG A 41 -7.68 -3.66 -14.68
N PRO A 42 -8.31 -2.71 -15.37
CA PRO A 42 -7.71 -1.43 -15.75
C PRO A 42 -7.62 -0.49 -14.53
N VAL A 43 -6.67 -0.78 -13.64
CA VAL A 43 -6.44 -0.05 -12.39
C VAL A 43 -5.01 0.45 -12.35
N LYS A 44 -4.81 1.66 -11.80
CA LYS A 44 -3.50 2.24 -11.49
C LYS A 44 -3.44 2.64 -10.03
N ILE A 45 -2.25 2.58 -9.45
CA ILE A 45 -2.00 2.97 -8.06
C ILE A 45 -1.04 4.15 -8.02
N ASN A 46 -1.42 5.17 -7.25
CA ASN A 46 -0.50 6.16 -6.72
C ASN A 46 -0.14 5.76 -5.28
N TRP A 47 1.12 5.54 -5.04
CA TRP A 47 1.61 5.17 -3.71
C TRP A 47 1.69 6.41 -2.81
N ARG A 48 1.14 6.30 -1.59
CA ARG A 48 1.06 7.38 -0.61
C ARG A 48 1.59 6.91 0.74
N SER A 49 2.30 7.78 1.43
CA SER A 49 2.83 7.44 2.75
C SER A 49 1.73 7.41 3.83
N TYR A 50 1.87 6.48 4.80
CA TYR A 50 1.08 6.41 6.02
C TYR A 50 1.96 5.96 7.16
N SER A 51 2.18 6.79 8.17
CA SER A 51 3.08 6.42 9.26
C SER A 51 2.34 5.85 10.46
N LEU A 52 2.45 4.55 10.69
CA LEU A 52 1.99 3.91 11.93
C LEU A 52 2.79 4.35 13.16
N GLY A 53 4.05 4.76 12.97
CA GLY A 53 4.87 5.36 14.01
C GLY A 53 4.25 6.66 14.52
N MET A 54 3.93 7.57 13.61
CA MET A 54 3.30 8.86 13.95
C MET A 54 1.85 8.70 14.44
N LEU A 55 1.10 7.75 13.90
CA LEU A 55 -0.27 7.45 14.35
C LEU A 55 -0.28 7.01 15.83
N ASN A 56 0.74 6.26 16.24
CA ASN A 56 0.83 5.66 17.57
C ASN A 56 1.86 6.38 18.46
N GLU A 57 2.14 7.66 18.24
CA GLU A 57 2.97 8.46 19.11
C GLU A 57 2.41 8.47 20.55
N GLY A 58 3.28 8.29 21.53
CA GLY A 58 2.88 8.17 22.94
C GLY A 58 2.39 6.77 23.35
N HIS A 59 2.33 5.82 22.42
CA HIS A 59 1.96 4.41 22.68
C HIS A 59 3.13 3.49 22.26
N ASP A 60 4.25 3.60 22.94
CA ASP A 60 5.47 2.87 22.59
C ASP A 60 5.40 1.42 23.03
N ASN A 61 5.41 0.54 22.03
CA ASN A 61 5.58 -0.89 22.24
C ASN A 61 7.00 -1.29 21.81
N PRO A 62 7.85 -1.76 22.75
CA PRO A 62 9.24 -2.12 22.45
C PRO A 62 9.41 -3.09 21.28
N LYS A 63 8.40 -3.95 21.01
CA LYS A 63 8.44 -4.89 19.89
C LYS A 63 8.41 -4.23 18.51
N PHE A 64 8.04 -2.96 18.43
CA PHE A 64 7.87 -2.24 17.16
C PHE A 64 8.84 -1.09 16.96
N VAL A 65 9.74 -0.84 17.89
CA VAL A 65 10.66 0.31 17.83
C VAL A 65 11.51 0.30 16.56
N ASP A 66 12.27 -0.77 16.32
CA ASP A 66 13.14 -0.88 15.14
C ASP A 66 12.34 -0.80 13.83
N LYS A 67 11.20 -1.49 13.80
CA LYS A 67 10.32 -1.47 12.64
C LYS A 67 9.77 -0.07 12.34
N ARG A 68 9.33 0.66 13.37
CA ARG A 68 8.81 2.02 13.22
C ARG A 68 9.92 2.99 12.79
N ALA A 69 11.13 2.84 13.34
CA ALA A 69 12.28 3.65 12.96
C ALA A 69 12.65 3.46 11.49
N MET A 70 12.82 2.20 11.05
CA MET A 70 13.08 1.88 9.64
C MET A 70 11.97 2.41 8.72
N ALA A 71 10.69 2.16 9.06
CA ALA A 71 9.56 2.61 8.27
C ALA A 71 9.52 4.13 8.15
N LYS A 72 9.77 4.88 9.24
CA LYS A 72 9.81 6.34 9.24
C LYS A 72 10.84 6.88 8.25
N LYS A 73 12.06 6.34 8.26
CA LYS A 73 13.13 6.70 7.32
C LYS A 73 12.73 6.41 5.87
N ALA A 74 12.18 5.22 5.61
CA ALA A 74 11.68 4.87 4.28
C ALA A 74 10.55 5.79 3.80
N LEU A 75 9.64 6.21 4.69
CA LEU A 75 8.55 7.11 4.35
C LEU A 75 9.05 8.52 3.97
N ARG A 76 10.11 9.02 4.57
CA ARG A 76 10.77 10.27 4.14
C ARG A 76 11.28 10.17 2.69
N MET A 77 11.96 9.07 2.36
CA MET A 77 12.40 8.79 0.98
C MET A 77 11.21 8.71 0.01
N ILE A 78 10.12 8.04 0.41
CA ILE A 78 8.89 7.93 -0.37
C ILE A 78 8.29 9.30 -0.66
N GLU A 79 8.23 10.20 0.32
CA GLU A 79 7.73 11.57 0.10
C GLU A 79 8.58 12.34 -0.91
N ALA A 80 9.91 12.20 -0.87
CA ALA A 80 10.79 12.80 -1.87
C ALA A 80 10.52 12.23 -3.27
N LEU A 81 10.33 10.92 -3.38
CA LEU A 81 9.99 10.26 -4.64
C LEU A 81 8.61 10.70 -5.18
N ILE A 82 7.63 10.93 -4.28
CA ILE A 82 6.31 11.48 -4.66
C ILE A 82 6.48 12.87 -5.26
N GLN A 83 7.26 13.76 -4.64
CA GLN A 83 7.51 15.11 -5.17
C GLN A 83 8.20 15.08 -6.54
N GLU A 84 9.01 14.07 -6.82
CA GLU A 84 9.69 13.87 -8.10
C GLU A 84 8.84 13.14 -9.14
N GLY A 85 7.62 12.67 -8.78
CA GLY A 85 6.74 11.92 -9.68
C GLY A 85 7.24 10.51 -10.01
N ARG A 86 8.09 9.91 -9.17
CA ARG A 86 8.74 8.60 -9.37
C ARG A 86 7.87 7.45 -8.82
N ASN A 87 6.58 7.45 -9.16
CA ASN A 87 5.60 6.52 -8.58
C ASN A 87 5.96 5.04 -8.76
N ASP A 88 6.46 4.64 -9.94
CA ASP A 88 6.83 3.25 -10.21
C ASP A 88 8.00 2.80 -9.32
N GLN A 89 8.96 3.69 -9.08
CA GLN A 89 10.09 3.39 -8.20
C GLN A 89 9.67 3.31 -6.72
N ILE A 90 8.62 4.03 -6.30
CA ILE A 90 8.03 3.85 -4.97
C ILE A 90 7.47 2.43 -4.84
N GLY A 91 6.71 1.96 -5.84
CA GLY A 91 6.19 0.59 -5.88
C GLY A 91 7.28 -0.47 -5.83
N GLN A 92 8.38 -0.27 -6.57
CA GLN A 92 9.56 -1.14 -6.55
C GLN A 92 10.24 -1.13 -5.19
N PHE A 93 10.49 0.04 -4.61
CA PHE A 93 11.10 0.18 -3.29
C PHE A 93 10.25 -0.49 -2.20
N TYR A 94 8.94 -0.30 -2.23
CA TYR A 94 8.03 -0.97 -1.32
C TYR A 94 8.07 -2.49 -1.49
N THR A 95 8.12 -2.99 -2.73
CA THR A 95 8.25 -4.41 -3.03
C THR A 95 9.55 -4.99 -2.47
N GLU A 96 10.67 -4.32 -2.69
CA GLU A 96 11.98 -4.75 -2.20
C GLU A 96 12.08 -4.75 -0.67
N MET A 97 11.50 -3.72 -0.01
CA MET A 97 11.40 -3.68 1.45
C MET A 97 10.54 -4.83 2.00
N GLY A 98 9.36 -5.01 1.42
CA GLY A 98 8.42 -6.01 1.89
C GLY A 98 8.90 -7.45 1.68
N ASN A 99 9.55 -7.74 0.55
CA ASN A 99 10.17 -9.04 0.30
C ASN A 99 11.21 -9.36 1.39
N ARG A 100 12.11 -8.43 1.70
CA ARG A 100 13.13 -8.63 2.74
C ARG A 100 12.53 -8.74 4.11
N PHE A 101 11.63 -7.84 4.47
CA PHE A 101 11.10 -7.74 5.83
C PHE A 101 10.00 -8.77 6.11
N HIS A 102 8.97 -8.85 5.25
CA HIS A 102 7.80 -9.68 5.50
C HIS A 102 7.96 -11.12 5.00
N MET A 103 8.61 -11.33 3.83
CA MET A 103 8.71 -12.65 3.22
C MET A 103 9.97 -13.40 3.71
N MET A 104 11.14 -12.76 3.70
CA MET A 104 12.39 -13.39 4.12
C MET A 104 12.62 -13.30 5.63
N GLY A 105 11.83 -12.51 6.36
CA GLY A 105 11.96 -12.36 7.81
C GLY A 105 13.23 -11.65 8.26
N ILE A 106 13.86 -10.86 7.39
CA ILE A 106 15.04 -10.06 7.74
C ILE A 106 14.62 -9.01 8.77
N LYS A 107 15.38 -8.88 9.84
CA LYS A 107 15.08 -7.89 10.90
C LYS A 107 15.09 -6.48 10.38
N ALA A 108 14.13 -5.67 10.86
CA ALA A 108 14.07 -4.24 10.56
C ALA A 108 15.38 -3.56 10.96
N SER A 109 15.98 -2.85 10.01
CA SER A 109 17.24 -2.14 10.17
C SER A 109 17.46 -1.15 9.03
N ASP A 110 18.36 -0.19 9.22
CA ASP A 110 18.79 0.71 8.14
C ASP A 110 19.41 -0.07 6.97
N GLN A 111 20.14 -1.16 7.25
CA GLN A 111 20.75 -1.97 6.19
C GLN A 111 19.70 -2.61 5.29
N LEU A 112 18.58 -3.12 5.83
CA LEU A 112 17.47 -3.65 5.04
C LEU A 112 16.92 -2.59 4.08
N MET A 113 16.69 -1.37 4.60
CA MET A 113 16.19 -0.24 3.81
C MET A 113 17.19 0.16 2.71
N ILE A 114 18.49 0.23 3.02
CA ILE A 114 19.56 0.56 2.07
C ILE A 114 19.61 -0.47 0.95
N ASP A 115 19.56 -1.76 1.27
CA ASP A 115 19.61 -2.85 0.27
C ASP A 115 18.37 -2.83 -0.63
N ALA A 116 17.19 -2.54 -0.05
CA ALA A 116 15.96 -2.37 -0.81
C ALA A 116 16.03 -1.12 -1.73
N ALA A 117 16.57 -0.01 -1.24
CA ALA A 117 16.72 1.22 -2.03
C ALA A 117 17.64 1.02 -3.24
N LYS A 118 18.77 0.32 -3.05
CA LYS A 118 19.69 -0.03 -4.15
C LYS A 118 19.01 -0.94 -5.18
N ALA A 119 18.29 -1.96 -4.74
CA ALA A 119 17.58 -2.87 -5.63
C ALA A 119 16.49 -2.18 -6.45
N ALA A 120 15.82 -1.17 -5.87
CA ALA A 120 14.80 -0.39 -6.53
C ALA A 120 15.33 0.83 -7.33
N GLY A 121 16.66 1.07 -7.33
CA GLY A 121 17.26 2.22 -8.01
C GLY A 121 16.84 3.58 -7.44
N VAL A 122 16.68 3.65 -6.11
CA VAL A 122 16.33 4.87 -5.34
C VAL A 122 17.35 5.19 -4.25
N ASP A 123 18.55 4.63 -4.35
CA ASP A 123 19.65 4.88 -3.42
C ASP A 123 20.18 6.33 -3.48
N ASP A 124 19.83 7.07 -4.51
CA ASP A 124 20.00 8.53 -4.61
C ASP A 124 19.18 9.33 -3.58
N LYS A 125 18.30 8.68 -2.81
CA LYS A 125 17.47 9.27 -1.74
C LYS A 125 17.89 8.84 -0.33
N LEU A 126 19.00 8.14 -0.17
CA LEU A 126 19.41 7.65 1.15
C LEU A 126 19.73 8.76 2.16
N ASP A 127 20.19 9.92 1.72
CA ASP A 127 20.41 11.10 2.54
C ASP A 127 19.09 11.67 3.10
N ILE A 128 17.99 11.56 2.34
CA ILE A 128 16.64 11.98 2.75
C ILE A 128 16.13 11.15 3.95
N ALA A 129 16.56 9.90 4.06
CA ALA A 129 16.13 9.03 5.17
C ALA A 129 16.44 9.63 6.55
N GLU A 130 17.55 10.37 6.67
CA GLU A 130 17.99 11.01 7.91
C GLU A 130 17.50 12.47 8.06
N ASP A 131 16.91 13.05 7.02
CA ASP A 131 16.41 14.42 7.04
C ASP A 131 15.01 14.51 7.66
N GLU A 132 14.96 14.94 8.93
CA GLU A 132 13.70 15.08 9.69
C GLU A 132 12.77 16.18 9.15
N THR A 133 13.23 17.06 8.29
CA THR A 133 12.35 18.09 7.68
C THR A 133 11.23 17.46 6.84
N TRP A 134 11.43 16.25 6.30
CA TRP A 134 10.43 15.48 5.58
C TRP A 134 9.32 14.88 6.47
N ASP A 135 9.50 14.89 7.79
CA ASP A 135 8.45 14.42 8.72
C ASP A 135 7.15 15.22 8.56
N ALA A 136 7.24 16.49 8.17
CA ALA A 136 6.08 17.32 7.91
C ALA A 136 5.24 16.79 6.74
N SER A 137 5.88 16.35 5.64
CA SER A 137 5.21 15.76 4.49
C SER A 137 4.57 14.41 4.83
N VAL A 138 5.30 13.56 5.56
CA VAL A 138 4.76 12.27 6.06
C VAL A 138 3.55 12.49 6.96
N ARG A 139 3.60 13.51 7.83
CA ARG A 139 2.48 13.88 8.72
C ARG A 139 1.28 14.37 7.92
N ALA A 140 1.50 15.21 6.93
CA ALA A 140 0.43 15.73 6.07
C ALA A 140 -0.30 14.60 5.32
N SER A 141 0.43 13.62 4.79
CA SER A 141 -0.15 12.45 4.12
C SER A 141 -0.94 11.56 5.10
N LEU A 142 -0.43 11.37 6.33
CA LEU A 142 -1.16 10.67 7.39
C LEU A 142 -2.47 11.39 7.74
N ASP A 143 -2.43 12.71 7.90
CA ASP A 143 -3.60 13.51 8.27
C ASP A 143 -4.63 13.54 7.13
N GLU A 144 -4.19 13.56 5.86
CA GLU A 144 -5.07 13.39 4.70
C GLU A 144 -5.79 12.02 4.78
N ALA A 145 -5.07 10.93 4.96
CA ALA A 145 -5.67 9.60 5.05
C ALA A 145 -6.68 9.48 6.21
N LYS A 146 -6.38 10.07 7.36
CA LYS A 146 -7.30 10.11 8.52
C LYS A 146 -8.55 10.93 8.24
N ALA A 147 -8.43 12.01 7.48
CA ALA A 147 -9.60 12.83 7.08
C ALA A 147 -10.54 12.06 6.14
N LEU A 148 -10.00 11.12 5.34
CA LEU A 148 -10.77 10.32 4.39
C LEU A 148 -11.57 9.19 5.06
N VAL A 149 -11.01 8.52 6.08
CA VAL A 149 -11.60 7.27 6.62
C VAL A 149 -11.80 7.27 8.15
N GLY A 150 -11.50 8.38 8.82
CA GLY A 150 -11.61 8.49 10.28
C GLY A 150 -10.29 8.25 11.01
N VAL A 151 -10.26 8.68 12.28
CA VAL A 151 -9.03 8.72 13.11
C VAL A 151 -8.73 7.41 13.83
N ASP A 152 -9.68 6.50 13.90
CA ASP A 152 -9.61 5.20 14.58
C ASP A 152 -9.20 4.05 13.65
N THR A 153 -8.69 4.40 12.46
CA THR A 153 -8.23 3.46 11.44
C THR A 153 -6.71 3.42 11.37
N GLY A 154 -6.20 2.38 10.73
CA GLY A 154 -4.78 2.21 10.41
C GLY A 154 -4.54 2.19 8.90
N THR A 155 -3.64 1.32 8.44
CA THR A 155 -3.32 1.12 7.03
C THR A 155 -3.50 -0.35 6.62
N PRO A 156 -3.85 -0.67 5.35
CA PRO A 156 -3.93 0.23 4.21
C PRO A 156 -5.18 1.11 4.20
N VAL A 157 -5.10 2.26 3.52
CA VAL A 157 -6.25 3.06 3.12
C VAL A 157 -6.21 3.18 1.61
N MET A 158 -7.35 3.05 0.96
CA MET A 158 -7.48 3.29 -0.48
C MET A 158 -8.48 4.41 -0.71
N SER A 159 -8.14 5.30 -1.64
CA SER A 159 -8.99 6.41 -2.06
C SER A 159 -9.00 6.51 -3.56
N TRP A 160 -10.17 6.72 -4.16
CA TRP A 160 -10.24 7.10 -5.57
C TRP A 160 -9.56 8.46 -5.77
N SER A 161 -9.02 8.70 -6.93
CA SER A 161 -8.29 9.95 -7.21
C SER A 161 -9.13 11.22 -7.02
N ASP A 162 -10.47 11.10 -7.08
CA ASP A 162 -11.42 12.17 -6.81
C ASP A 162 -11.63 12.47 -5.31
N LYS A 163 -11.07 11.62 -4.43
CA LYS A 163 -11.19 11.71 -2.96
C LYS A 163 -12.63 11.62 -2.41
N GLN A 164 -13.61 11.29 -3.25
CA GLN A 164 -15.01 11.14 -2.83
C GLN A 164 -15.31 9.73 -2.31
N HIS A 165 -14.54 8.75 -2.76
CA HIS A 165 -14.69 7.36 -2.41
C HIS A 165 -13.41 6.87 -1.74
N SER A 166 -13.50 6.52 -0.48
CA SER A 166 -12.35 6.09 0.32
C SER A 166 -12.74 4.99 1.28
N ILE A 167 -11.82 4.08 1.56
CA ILE A 167 -12.05 2.97 2.49
C ILE A 167 -10.78 2.63 3.27
N PHE A 168 -10.94 2.32 4.55
CA PHE A 168 -9.91 1.61 5.32
C PHE A 168 -9.93 0.12 4.92
N GLY A 169 -8.79 -0.40 4.48
CA GLY A 169 -8.69 -1.76 3.98
C GLY A 169 -8.78 -1.85 2.44
N PRO A 170 -9.21 -3.02 1.91
CA PRO A 170 -9.57 -4.22 2.64
C PRO A 170 -8.37 -4.84 3.35
N VAL A 171 -8.60 -5.46 4.52
CA VAL A 171 -7.60 -6.25 5.23
C VAL A 171 -7.77 -7.70 4.82
N LEU A 172 -6.84 -8.22 4.02
CA LEU A 172 -6.88 -9.55 3.42
C LEU A 172 -5.78 -10.45 3.99
N SER A 173 -6.01 -11.76 4.02
CA SER A 173 -5.00 -12.76 4.42
C SER A 173 -5.50 -14.18 4.12
N PRO A 174 -4.83 -14.95 3.23
CA PRO A 174 -3.83 -14.48 2.24
C PRO A 174 -4.44 -13.58 1.16
N ALA A 175 -3.59 -12.99 0.30
CA ALA A 175 -4.04 -12.24 -0.86
C ALA A 175 -4.72 -13.16 -1.89
N PRO A 176 -5.92 -12.82 -2.40
CA PRO A 176 -6.48 -13.49 -3.57
C PRO A 176 -5.61 -13.22 -4.81
N THR A 177 -5.58 -14.16 -5.77
CA THR A 177 -4.77 -14.09 -6.98
C THR A 177 -5.62 -14.19 -8.25
N GLY A 178 -5.08 -13.74 -9.38
CA GLY A 178 -5.69 -13.85 -10.70
C GLY A 178 -7.11 -13.26 -10.75
N GLU A 179 -8.04 -13.96 -11.39
CA GLU A 179 -9.42 -13.49 -11.55
C GLU A 179 -10.20 -13.42 -10.21
N ASP A 180 -9.81 -14.20 -9.19
CA ASP A 180 -10.39 -14.08 -7.85
C ASP A 180 -10.02 -12.74 -7.21
N ALA A 181 -8.80 -12.24 -7.45
CA ALA A 181 -8.40 -10.90 -7.04
C ALA A 181 -9.26 -9.83 -7.72
N GLY A 182 -9.48 -9.97 -9.03
CA GLY A 182 -10.34 -9.07 -9.82
C GLY A 182 -11.77 -9.04 -9.31
N ARG A 183 -12.39 -10.22 -9.07
CA ARG A 183 -13.77 -10.29 -8.55
C ARG A 183 -13.91 -9.67 -7.14
N ALA A 184 -12.91 -9.89 -6.27
CA ALA A 184 -12.91 -9.28 -4.94
C ALA A 184 -12.81 -7.75 -5.03
N PHE A 185 -12.03 -7.25 -5.99
CA PHE A 185 -11.89 -5.83 -6.25
C PHE A 185 -13.19 -5.22 -6.79
N ASP A 186 -13.82 -5.84 -7.78
CA ASP A 186 -15.09 -5.38 -8.36
C ASP A 186 -16.19 -5.26 -7.26
N ALA A 187 -16.28 -6.28 -6.39
CA ALA A 187 -17.24 -6.25 -5.28
C ALA A 187 -16.94 -5.13 -4.27
N MET A 188 -15.67 -4.86 -3.98
CA MET A 188 -15.26 -3.75 -3.13
C MET A 188 -15.64 -2.40 -3.76
N VAL A 189 -15.40 -2.22 -5.06
CA VAL A 189 -15.77 -0.98 -5.78
C VAL A 189 -17.27 -0.71 -5.66
N GLU A 190 -18.11 -1.72 -5.94
CA GLU A 190 -19.57 -1.59 -5.82
C GLU A 190 -20.02 -1.18 -4.40
N LEU A 191 -19.36 -1.71 -3.36
CA LEU A 191 -19.66 -1.34 -1.98
C LEU A 191 -19.24 0.10 -1.68
N VAL A 192 -18.01 0.48 -2.05
CA VAL A 192 -17.43 1.79 -1.73
C VAL A 192 -18.15 2.92 -2.46
N GLU A 193 -18.63 2.68 -3.67
CA GLU A 193 -19.40 3.65 -4.46
C GLU A 193 -20.88 3.77 -4.01
N ASN A 194 -21.34 2.89 -3.12
CA ASN A 194 -22.69 2.97 -2.57
C ASN A 194 -22.75 3.99 -1.43
N PRO A 195 -23.49 5.10 -1.56
CA PRO A 195 -23.52 6.17 -0.57
C PRO A 195 -24.12 5.76 0.79
N ALA A 196 -24.77 4.61 0.87
CA ALA A 196 -25.31 4.06 2.12
C ALA A 196 -24.30 3.14 2.84
N PHE A 197 -23.15 2.84 2.23
CA PHE A 197 -22.14 1.97 2.80
C PHE A 197 -21.11 2.76 3.62
N TRP A 198 -20.91 2.39 4.86
CA TRP A 198 -19.96 3.04 5.76
C TRP A 198 -18.86 2.10 6.25
N GLU A 199 -19.20 0.89 6.69
CA GLU A 199 -18.24 -0.02 7.29
C GLU A 199 -18.65 -1.48 7.11
N LEU A 200 -17.67 -2.36 6.87
CA LEU A 200 -17.82 -3.80 6.93
C LEU A 200 -16.59 -4.41 7.60
N LYS A 201 -16.79 -5.08 8.72
CA LYS A 201 -15.71 -5.71 9.49
C LYS A 201 -16.05 -7.14 9.88
N ARG A 202 -15.07 -8.03 9.75
CA ARG A 202 -15.13 -9.41 10.23
C ARG A 202 -14.04 -9.65 11.28
N GLY A 203 -14.33 -10.45 12.31
CA GLY A 203 -13.32 -10.88 13.28
C GLY A 203 -12.18 -11.65 12.59
N ARG A 204 -10.95 -11.44 13.04
CA ARG A 204 -9.76 -12.15 12.57
C ARG A 204 -9.44 -13.27 13.54
N SER A 205 -9.29 -14.50 13.02
CA SER A 205 -8.93 -15.69 13.78
C SER A 205 -7.44 -16.07 13.64
N SER A 206 -6.72 -15.44 12.69
CA SER A 206 -5.30 -15.67 12.44
C SER A 206 -4.55 -14.35 12.27
N GLY A 207 -3.21 -14.44 12.32
CA GLY A 207 -2.31 -13.36 11.95
C GLY A 207 -2.22 -13.18 10.42
N PRO A 208 -1.31 -12.31 9.97
CA PRO A 208 -1.04 -12.13 8.54
C PRO A 208 -0.40 -13.40 7.96
N GLU A 209 -0.98 -13.91 6.87
CA GLU A 209 -0.49 -15.06 6.11
C GLU A 209 -0.07 -14.57 4.73
N PHE A 210 1.21 -14.70 4.40
CA PHE A 210 1.75 -14.15 3.15
C PHE A 210 1.51 -15.07 1.95
N GLY A 211 1.02 -16.31 2.18
CA GLY A 211 0.76 -17.30 1.13
C GLY A 211 2.03 -17.77 0.44
N ASN A 212 1.87 -18.39 -0.72
CA ASN A 212 2.97 -18.71 -1.64
C ASN A 212 3.20 -17.51 -2.59
N LEU A 213 3.31 -16.29 -2.03
CA LEU A 213 3.79 -15.17 -2.80
C LEU A 213 5.26 -15.49 -3.09
N ASP A 214 5.53 -15.99 -4.30
CA ASP A 214 6.90 -16.22 -4.72
C ASP A 214 7.70 -14.95 -4.51
N ALA A 215 8.91 -15.10 -3.98
CA ALA A 215 9.85 -14.00 -3.81
C ALA A 215 10.16 -13.29 -5.15
N ASP A 216 9.75 -13.90 -6.24
CA ASP A 216 9.81 -13.45 -7.64
C ASP A 216 8.53 -12.75 -8.11
N CYS A 217 7.77 -12.09 -7.23
CA CYS A 217 6.77 -11.14 -7.71
C CYS A 217 7.51 -9.94 -8.32
N VAL A 218 8.24 -10.25 -9.37
CA VAL A 218 8.90 -9.33 -10.29
C VAL A 218 7.79 -8.54 -10.96
N ILE A 219 7.89 -7.23 -10.86
CA ILE A 219 7.09 -6.34 -11.68
C ILE A 219 7.35 -6.74 -13.13
N PRO A 220 6.34 -7.12 -13.93
CA PRO A 220 6.56 -7.34 -15.35
C PRO A 220 7.16 -6.07 -15.96
N GLU A 221 8.20 -6.23 -16.78
CA GLU A 221 8.83 -5.17 -17.57
C GLU A 221 7.81 -4.42 -18.45
#